data_bcce372d48002a90a01e7c4ba73b48ea
#
_entry.id   bcce372d48002a90a01e7c4ba73b48ea
#
_cell.length_a   1.000
_cell.length_b   1.000
_cell.length_c   1.000
_cell.angle_alpha   90.00
_cell.angle_beta   90.00
_cell.angle_gamma   90.00
#
_symmetry.space_group_name_H-M   'P 1'
#
loop_
_entity.id
_entity.type
_entity.pdbx_description
1 polymer ?
#
loop_
_entity_poly.entity_id
_entity_poly.type
_entity_poly.pdbx_seq_one_letter_code
_entity_poly.pdbx_strand_id
1 'polypeptide(L)'
;MRIAISGTHCCGKSTLIDEFLITHSEYTHEPEAYETMQDELGESFAAEPSAEDFRRQLEHCVNRLEQYRDSDNVIFERCPADYLAYMLALRDLGRDSQASQIAAECVRTVRSEMKGVDVIVLLRFARGGL
;
A
#
# COMPACT_ATOMS: atom_id res chain seq x y z
N MET A 1 -14.33 -2.79 10.81
CA MET A 1 -13.15 -1.92 10.87
C MET A 1 -12.27 -2.20 9.66
N ARG A 2 -11.75 -1.17 9.05
CA ARG A 2 -10.83 -1.28 7.92
C ARG A 2 -9.42 -0.96 8.38
N ILE A 3 -8.54 -1.96 8.33
CA ILE A 3 -7.20 -1.90 8.87
C ILE A 3 -6.20 -1.97 7.74
N ALA A 4 -5.21 -1.09 7.73
CA ALA A 4 -4.10 -1.17 6.78
C ALA A 4 -2.82 -1.56 7.51
N ILE A 5 -2.06 -2.46 6.90
CA ILE A 5 -0.75 -2.85 7.40
C ILE A 5 0.30 -2.25 6.47
N SER A 6 1.10 -1.35 7.01
CA SER A 6 2.15 -0.65 6.26
C SER A 6 3.53 -1.06 6.78
N GLY A 7 4.53 -0.91 5.94
CA GLY A 7 5.91 -1.23 6.29
C GLY A 7 6.69 -1.60 5.05
N THR A 8 8.01 -1.70 5.19
CA THR A 8 8.89 -2.06 4.09
C THR A 8 8.75 -3.54 3.73
N HIS A 9 9.33 -3.93 2.60
CA HIS A 9 9.42 -5.34 2.22
C HIS A 9 10.13 -6.14 3.31
N CYS A 10 9.74 -7.39 3.46
CA CYS A 10 10.38 -8.33 4.38
C CYS A 10 10.32 -7.91 5.84
N CYS A 11 9.33 -7.12 6.23
CA CYS A 11 9.15 -6.72 7.63
C CYS A 11 8.13 -7.59 8.40
N GLY A 12 7.62 -8.65 7.75
CA GLY A 12 6.70 -9.57 8.41
C GLY A 12 5.22 -9.25 8.22
N LYS A 13 4.87 -8.38 7.26
CA LYS A 13 3.46 -8.02 7.01
C LYS A 13 2.59 -9.23 6.70
N SER A 14 3.03 -10.06 5.78
CA SER A 14 2.25 -11.24 5.36
C SER A 14 2.04 -12.21 6.51
N THR A 15 3.08 -12.45 7.31
CA THR A 15 2.99 -13.33 8.47
C THR A 15 2.00 -12.78 9.50
N LEU A 16 2.07 -11.49 9.77
CA LEU A 16 1.14 -10.85 10.71
C LEU A 16 -0.30 -10.97 10.23
N ILE A 17 -0.53 -10.72 8.94
CA ILE A 17 -1.87 -10.81 8.36
C ILE A 17 -2.39 -12.24 8.43
N ASP A 18 -1.57 -13.23 8.09
CA ASP A 18 -1.96 -14.63 8.15
C ASP A 18 -2.36 -15.04 9.57
N GLU A 19 -1.56 -14.64 10.56
CA GLU A 19 -1.85 -14.93 11.96
C GLU A 19 -3.13 -14.23 12.44
N PHE A 20 -3.31 -12.96 12.03
CA PHE A 20 -4.50 -12.21 12.37
C PHE A 20 -5.77 -12.89 11.83
N LEU A 21 -5.73 -13.37 10.59
CA LEU A 21 -6.89 -14.00 9.95
C LEU A 21 -7.26 -15.33 10.58
N ILE A 22 -6.33 -16.01 11.24
CA ILE A 22 -6.63 -17.26 11.97
C ILE A 22 -7.61 -16.98 13.11
N THR A 23 -7.40 -15.88 13.83
CA THR A 23 -8.24 -15.53 14.99
C THR A 23 -9.39 -14.58 14.63
N HIS A 24 -9.33 -13.93 13.48
CA HIS A 24 -10.33 -12.95 13.03
C HIS A 24 -10.78 -13.31 11.61
N SER A 25 -11.41 -14.48 11.49
CA SER A 25 -11.81 -15.01 10.19
C SER A 25 -12.91 -14.23 9.50
N GLU A 26 -13.56 -13.31 10.21
CA GLU A 26 -14.55 -12.39 9.62
C GLU A 26 -13.93 -11.31 8.74
N TYR A 27 -12.61 -11.11 8.81
CA TYR A 27 -11.91 -10.14 7.97
C TYR A 27 -11.61 -10.68 6.59
N THR A 28 -11.73 -9.81 5.59
CA THR A 28 -11.30 -10.09 4.22
C THR A 28 -9.91 -9.50 4.03
N HIS A 29 -9.00 -10.26 3.42
CA HIS A 29 -7.65 -9.80 3.10
C HIS A 29 -7.62 -9.22 1.70
N GLU A 30 -7.16 -7.98 1.59
CA GLU A 30 -6.85 -7.35 0.30
C GLU A 30 -5.34 -7.29 0.13
N PRO A 31 -4.78 -8.05 -0.82
CA PRO A 31 -3.33 -8.06 -1.07
C PRO A 31 -2.82 -6.71 -1.56
N GLU A 32 -1.51 -6.50 -1.51
CA GLU A 32 -0.95 -5.26 -2.03
C GLU A 32 -1.14 -5.16 -3.55
N ALA A 33 -1.22 -3.91 -4.03
CA ALA A 33 -1.54 -3.63 -5.43
C ALA A 33 -0.62 -4.34 -6.41
N TYR A 34 0.68 -4.39 -6.09
CA TYR A 34 1.68 -5.02 -6.95
C TYR A 34 1.31 -6.48 -7.25
N GLU A 35 0.96 -7.26 -6.24
CA GLU A 35 0.60 -8.67 -6.41
C GLU A 35 -0.68 -8.83 -7.23
N THR A 36 -1.70 -8.06 -6.92
CA THR A 36 -2.97 -8.12 -7.62
C THR A 36 -2.82 -7.74 -9.08
N MET A 37 -2.06 -6.70 -9.37
CA MET A 37 -1.85 -6.24 -10.75
C MET A 37 -1.05 -7.25 -11.57
N GLN A 38 -0.08 -7.93 -10.96
CA GLN A 38 0.64 -9.00 -11.64
C GLN A 38 -0.27 -10.20 -11.94
N ASP A 39 -1.01 -10.65 -10.94
CA ASP A 39 -1.80 -11.88 -11.02
C ASP A 39 -3.07 -11.71 -11.86
N GLU A 40 -3.80 -10.62 -11.67
CA GLU A 40 -5.10 -10.43 -12.31
C GLU A 40 -5.02 -9.69 -13.64
N LEU A 41 -4.11 -8.74 -13.78
CA LEU A 41 -4.02 -7.89 -14.96
C LEU A 41 -2.85 -8.23 -15.87
N GLY A 42 -1.98 -9.14 -15.45
CA GLY A 42 -0.80 -9.52 -16.21
C GLY A 42 0.24 -8.42 -16.34
N GLU A 43 0.15 -7.38 -15.53
CA GLU A 43 1.12 -6.29 -15.54
C GLU A 43 2.40 -6.69 -14.83
N SER A 44 3.53 -6.23 -15.36
CA SER A 44 4.83 -6.43 -14.71
C SER A 44 5.47 -5.07 -14.43
N PHE A 45 6.22 -5.02 -13.35
CA PHE A 45 6.93 -3.80 -12.95
C PHE A 45 8.42 -4.08 -12.93
N ALA A 46 9.21 -3.03 -13.22
CA ALA A 46 10.66 -3.11 -13.14
C ALA A 46 11.10 -3.42 -11.71
N ALA A 47 12.31 -3.98 -11.58
CA ALA A 47 12.91 -4.22 -10.26
C ALA A 47 13.06 -2.92 -9.47
N GLU A 48 13.27 -1.80 -10.18
CA GLU A 48 13.32 -0.47 -9.60
C GLU A 48 12.13 0.34 -10.15
N PRO A 49 10.98 0.34 -9.46
CA PRO A 49 9.81 1.04 -9.95
C PRO A 49 10.04 2.56 -10.03
N SER A 50 9.44 3.18 -11.05
CA SER A 50 9.41 4.64 -11.20
C SER A 50 8.27 5.23 -10.36
N ALA A 51 8.26 6.57 -10.26
CA ALA A 51 7.13 7.26 -9.63
C ALA A 51 5.82 6.98 -10.37
N GLU A 52 5.87 6.86 -11.70
CA GLU A 52 4.68 6.51 -12.48
C GLU A 52 4.19 5.09 -12.17
N ASP A 53 5.10 4.14 -11.95
CA ASP A 53 4.72 2.81 -11.51
C ASP A 53 4.00 2.84 -10.16
N PHE A 54 4.49 3.65 -9.23
CA PHE A 54 3.83 3.82 -7.94
C PHE A 54 2.49 4.53 -8.07
N ARG A 55 2.35 5.47 -9.01
CA ARG A 55 1.05 6.09 -9.28
C ARG A 55 0.02 5.05 -9.74
N ARG A 56 0.42 4.15 -10.63
CA ARG A 56 -0.45 3.08 -11.10
C ARG A 56 -0.88 2.15 -9.96
N GLN A 57 0.06 1.81 -9.08
CA GLN A 57 -0.25 1.01 -7.89
C GLN A 57 -1.18 1.75 -6.93
N LEU A 58 -0.97 3.06 -6.76
CA LEU A 58 -1.86 3.89 -5.96
C LEU A 58 -3.28 3.90 -6.51
N GLU A 59 -3.42 4.08 -7.81
CA GLU A 59 -4.74 4.10 -8.46
C GLU A 59 -5.47 2.76 -8.27
N HIS A 60 -4.76 1.66 -8.38
CA HIS A 60 -5.32 0.35 -8.11
C HIS A 60 -5.76 0.22 -6.65
N CYS A 61 -4.92 0.66 -5.72
CA CYS A 61 -5.22 0.65 -4.29
C CYS A 61 -6.48 1.48 -4.00
N VAL A 62 -6.60 2.66 -4.60
CA VAL A 62 -7.77 3.53 -4.45
C VAL A 62 -9.03 2.84 -4.96
N ASN A 63 -8.96 2.21 -6.13
CA ASN A 63 -10.09 1.48 -6.68
C ASN A 63 -10.55 0.35 -5.74
N ARG A 64 -9.60 -0.36 -5.14
CA ARG A 64 -9.94 -1.43 -4.19
C ARG A 64 -10.57 -0.87 -2.92
N LEU A 65 -10.05 0.23 -2.39
CA LEU A 65 -10.64 0.90 -1.23
C LEU A 65 -12.09 1.31 -1.50
N GLU A 66 -12.34 1.85 -2.68
CA GLU A 66 -13.69 2.27 -3.06
C GLU A 66 -14.65 1.08 -3.17
N GLN A 67 -14.18 -0.06 -3.67
CA GLN A 67 -14.97 -1.27 -3.73
C GLN A 67 -15.36 -1.79 -2.35
N TYR A 68 -14.54 -1.54 -1.34
CA TYR A 68 -14.81 -1.95 0.04
C TYR A 68 -15.45 -0.84 0.88
N ARG A 69 -15.91 0.24 0.25
CA ARG A 69 -16.42 1.42 0.99
C ARG A 69 -17.50 1.06 2.00
N ASP A 70 -18.42 0.18 1.62
CA ASP A 70 -19.55 -0.22 2.47
C ASP A 70 -19.28 -1.55 3.19
N SER A 71 -18.06 -2.05 3.13
CA SER A 71 -17.68 -3.29 3.78
C SER A 71 -17.02 -3.03 5.11
N ASP A 72 -17.36 -3.84 6.10
CA ASP A 72 -16.65 -3.89 7.36
C ASP A 72 -15.61 -5.00 7.32
N ASN A 73 -14.65 -4.93 8.24
CA ASN A 73 -13.72 -6.02 8.49
C ASN A 73 -12.87 -6.40 7.27
N VAL A 74 -12.11 -5.41 6.81
CA VAL A 74 -11.12 -5.62 5.74
C VAL A 74 -9.73 -5.28 6.26
N ILE A 75 -8.76 -6.13 5.95
CA ILE A 75 -7.36 -5.87 6.23
C ILE A 75 -6.61 -5.71 4.90
N PHE A 76 -6.04 -4.52 4.70
CA PHE A 76 -5.33 -4.14 3.48
C PHE A 76 -3.83 -4.27 3.69
N GLU A 77 -3.17 -4.91 2.75
CA GLU A 77 -1.72 -4.84 2.67
C GLU A 77 -1.33 -3.56 1.95
N ARG A 78 -0.86 -2.58 2.70
CA ARG A 78 -0.57 -1.21 2.28
C ARG A 78 -1.82 -0.35 2.13
N CYS A 79 -1.60 0.94 2.10
CA CYS A 79 -2.64 1.94 1.93
C CYS A 79 -2.13 3.06 1.02
N PRO A 80 -3.00 3.99 0.58
CA PRO A 80 -2.57 5.07 -0.32
C PRO A 80 -1.34 5.84 0.15
N ALA A 81 -1.20 6.06 1.45
CA ALA A 81 -0.06 6.79 1.99
C ALA A 81 1.28 6.10 1.71
N ASP A 82 1.30 4.77 1.60
CA ASP A 82 2.53 4.02 1.30
C ASP A 82 3.09 4.42 -0.07
N TYR A 83 2.23 4.54 -1.06
CA TYR A 83 2.66 4.86 -2.43
C TYR A 83 3.16 6.29 -2.54
N LEU A 84 2.53 7.21 -1.82
CA LEU A 84 3.02 8.58 -1.74
C LEU A 84 4.39 8.62 -1.08
N ALA A 85 4.60 7.86 -0.01
CA ALA A 85 5.88 7.76 0.67
C ALA A 85 6.97 7.23 -0.28
N TYR A 86 6.65 6.24 -1.11
CA TYR A 86 7.60 5.72 -2.09
C TYR A 86 7.98 6.77 -3.14
N MET A 87 7.00 7.54 -3.63
CA MET A 87 7.28 8.63 -4.58
C MET A 87 8.21 9.67 -3.97
N LEU A 88 7.94 10.04 -2.71
CA LEU A 88 8.78 11.01 -1.99
C LEU A 88 10.18 10.47 -1.74
N ALA A 89 10.31 9.17 -1.48
CA ALA A 89 11.62 8.54 -1.32
C ALA A 89 12.42 8.58 -2.62
N LEU A 90 11.79 8.32 -3.76
CA LEU A 90 12.44 8.43 -5.06
C LEU A 90 12.95 9.86 -5.31
N ARG A 91 12.15 10.86 -4.94
CA ARG A 91 12.54 12.26 -5.02
C ARG A 91 13.79 12.54 -4.19
N ASP A 92 13.76 12.11 -2.94
CA ASP A 92 14.85 12.39 -1.99
C ASP A 92 16.14 11.68 -2.37
N LEU A 93 16.04 10.51 -3.00
CA LEU A 93 17.18 9.75 -3.49
C LEU A 93 17.66 10.21 -4.87
N GLY A 94 16.95 11.15 -5.51
CA GLY A 94 17.30 11.63 -6.82
C GLY A 94 17.19 10.59 -7.93
N ARG A 95 16.34 9.57 -7.74
CA ARG A 95 16.22 8.44 -8.67
C ARG A 95 15.21 8.64 -9.78
N ASP A 96 14.32 9.63 -9.64
CA ASP A 96 13.28 9.89 -10.63
C ASP A 96 13.01 11.38 -10.65
N SER A 97 13.33 12.03 -11.78
CA SER A 97 13.17 13.48 -11.92
C SER A 97 11.70 13.94 -11.90
N GLN A 98 10.77 13.02 -12.14
CA GLN A 98 9.34 13.33 -12.15
C GLN A 98 8.66 13.05 -10.81
N ALA A 99 9.38 12.46 -9.86
CA ALA A 99 8.80 12.01 -8.59
C ALA A 99 8.14 13.13 -7.81
N SER A 100 8.76 14.30 -7.75
CA SER A 100 8.23 15.45 -7.03
C SER A 100 6.88 15.92 -7.59
N GLN A 101 6.79 16.02 -8.91
CA GLN A 101 5.56 16.44 -9.59
C GLN A 101 4.45 15.41 -9.43
N ILE A 102 4.77 14.14 -9.65
CA ILE A 102 3.79 13.05 -9.54
C ILE A 102 3.26 12.96 -8.11
N ALA A 103 4.15 13.03 -7.12
CA ALA A 103 3.74 13.05 -5.72
C ALA A 103 2.79 14.20 -5.41
N ALA A 104 3.11 15.40 -5.89
CA ALA A 104 2.27 16.57 -5.69
C ALA A 104 0.87 16.38 -6.28
N GLU A 105 0.78 15.77 -7.46
CA GLU A 105 -0.50 15.48 -8.10
C GLU A 105 -1.34 14.46 -7.32
N CYS A 106 -0.71 13.58 -6.56
CA CYS A 106 -1.38 12.51 -5.84
C CYS A 106 -1.80 12.87 -4.41
N VAL A 107 -1.27 13.95 -3.83
CA VAL A 107 -1.49 14.29 -2.41
C VAL A 107 -2.97 14.40 -2.07
N ARG A 108 -3.75 15.07 -2.91
CA ARG A 108 -5.19 15.28 -2.64
C ARG A 108 -5.95 13.96 -2.61
N THR A 109 -5.67 13.09 -3.58
CA THR A 109 -6.30 11.76 -3.65
C THR A 109 -5.93 10.94 -2.42
N VAL A 110 -4.65 10.90 -2.06
CA VAL A 110 -4.20 10.16 -0.88
C VAL A 110 -4.91 10.65 0.38
N ARG A 111 -4.96 11.96 0.58
CA ARG A 111 -5.62 12.55 1.76
C ARG A 111 -7.09 12.16 1.83
N SER A 112 -7.79 12.22 0.70
CA SER A 112 -9.21 11.87 0.63
C SER A 112 -9.43 10.38 0.89
N GLU A 113 -8.65 9.53 0.27
CA GLU A 113 -8.84 8.09 0.34
C GLU A 113 -8.40 7.50 1.69
N MET A 114 -7.46 8.13 2.39
CA MET A 114 -7.07 7.69 3.73
C MET A 114 -8.21 7.75 4.73
N LYS A 115 -9.26 8.52 4.45
CA LYS A 115 -10.47 8.55 5.29
C LYS A 115 -11.20 7.20 5.29
N GLY A 116 -10.95 6.37 4.29
CA GLY A 116 -11.51 5.02 4.22
C GLY A 116 -10.78 3.98 5.07
N VAL A 117 -9.70 4.35 5.73
CA VAL A 117 -8.91 3.47 6.59
C VAL A 117 -9.09 3.89 8.04
N ASP A 118 -9.53 2.97 8.88
CA ASP A 118 -9.80 3.27 10.30
C ASP A 118 -8.54 3.21 11.15
N VAL A 119 -7.64 2.26 10.85
CA VAL A 119 -6.41 2.03 11.63
C VAL A 119 -5.28 1.71 10.68
N ILE A 120 -4.13 2.29 10.94
CA ILE A 120 -2.88 1.93 10.22
C ILE A 120 -1.94 1.30 11.25
N VAL A 121 -1.50 0.08 10.94
CA VAL A 121 -0.47 -0.61 11.71
C VAL A 121 0.84 -0.49 10.95
N LEU A 122 1.78 0.25 11.49
CA LEU A 122 3.08 0.44 10.87
C LEU A 122 4.10 -0.53 11.46
N LEU A 123 4.56 -1.47 10.63
CA LEU A 123 5.57 -2.42 11.03
C LEU A 123 6.96 -1.82 10.75
N ARG A 124 7.79 -1.82 11.78
CA ARG A 124 9.16 -1.33 11.67
C ARG A 124 10.12 -2.50 11.59
N PHE A 125 11.13 -2.34 10.76
CA PHE A 125 12.20 -3.34 10.70
C PHE A 125 12.95 -3.36 12.03
N ALA A 126 13.07 -4.53 12.63
CA ALA A 126 13.74 -4.69 13.92
C ALA A 126 15.25 -4.53 13.77
N ARG A 127 15.76 -3.39 14.20
CA ARG A 127 17.14 -3.02 13.95
C ARG A 127 18.14 -3.79 14.80
N GLY A 128 17.87 -4.01 16.04
CA GLY A 128 18.78 -4.67 16.98
C GLY A 128 18.61 -6.17 17.04
N GLY A 129 17.56 -6.69 16.48
CA GLY A 129 17.29 -8.13 16.47
C GLY A 129 17.91 -8.87 15.30
N LEU A 130 18.69 -8.17 14.55
CA LEU A 130 19.34 -8.74 13.38
C LEU A 130 20.68 -9.33 13.73
#